data_1368d239e6870b62d0208d44f329be1c
#
_entry.id   1368d239e6870b62d0208d44f329be1c
#
_cell.length_a   1.000
_cell.length_b   1.000
_cell.length_c   1.000
_cell.angle_alpha   90.00
_cell.angle_beta   90.00
_cell.angle_gamma   90.00
#
_symmetry.space_group_name_H-M   'P 1'
#
loop_
_entity.id
_entity.type
_entity.pdbx_description
1 polymer ?
#
loop_
_entity_poly.entity_id
_entity_poly.type
_entity_poly.pdbx_seq_one_letter_code
_entity_poly.pdbx_strand_id
1 'polypeptide(L)'
;TLARADGGPDAGFSMEPAEFRQLVQDCRHAYQALGQAHFRTLESEQGSLQFRRSLYVVRDTARGEALTEAHVRSIRPGLGLHPARLWDVLGKPASRDLVRGEPLAADMVEGLGR
;
A
#
# COMPACT_ATOMS: atom_id res chain seq x y z
N THR A 1 -16.16 -17.95 -41.97
CA THR A 1 -15.83 -17.96 -43.38
C THR A 1 -14.41 -17.42 -43.65
N LEU A 2 -13.78 -17.85 -44.72
CA LEU A 2 -12.48 -17.30 -45.10
C LEU A 2 -12.62 -15.90 -45.71
N ALA A 3 -13.63 -15.72 -46.55
CA ALA A 3 -14.01 -14.41 -47.06
C ALA A 3 -15.54 -14.40 -47.32
N ARG A 4 -16.22 -13.34 -46.90
CA ARG A 4 -17.66 -13.17 -47.15
C ARG A 4 -17.97 -13.04 -48.65
N ALA A 5 -17.01 -12.49 -49.40
CA ALA A 5 -17.14 -12.30 -50.84
C ALA A 5 -17.22 -13.63 -51.61
N ASP A 6 -16.72 -14.74 -51.05
CA ASP A 6 -16.79 -16.05 -51.73
C ASP A 6 -18.21 -16.65 -51.70
N GLY A 7 -19.10 -16.06 -50.90
CA GLY A 7 -20.49 -16.53 -50.79
C GLY A 7 -20.60 -17.81 -49.95
N GLY A 8 -21.82 -18.33 -49.89
CA GLY A 8 -22.15 -19.52 -49.12
C GLY A 8 -23.32 -19.25 -48.17
N PRO A 9 -24.01 -20.32 -47.69
CA PRO A 9 -25.22 -20.15 -46.90
C PRO A 9 -25.00 -19.34 -45.61
N ASP A 10 -23.82 -19.42 -45.00
CA ASP A 10 -23.52 -18.80 -43.72
C ASP A 10 -22.55 -17.60 -43.84
N ALA A 11 -22.12 -17.21 -45.04
CA ALA A 11 -21.12 -16.21 -45.25
C ALA A 11 -21.52 -14.80 -44.69
N GLY A 12 -22.82 -14.47 -44.79
CA GLY A 12 -23.33 -13.16 -44.38
C GLY A 12 -23.23 -12.84 -42.92
N PHE A 13 -23.23 -13.86 -42.04
CA PHE A 13 -23.15 -13.67 -40.58
C PHE A 13 -21.92 -14.32 -39.94
N SER A 14 -21.07 -14.97 -40.71
CA SER A 14 -19.82 -15.55 -40.22
C SER A 14 -18.70 -14.50 -40.13
N MET A 15 -17.89 -14.65 -39.10
CA MET A 15 -16.68 -13.84 -38.96
C MET A 15 -15.61 -14.26 -39.99
N GLU A 16 -14.91 -13.29 -40.51
CA GLU A 16 -13.67 -13.51 -41.25
C GLU A 16 -12.47 -13.71 -40.31
N PRO A 17 -11.34 -14.30 -40.79
CA PRO A 17 -10.20 -14.60 -39.91
C PRO A 17 -9.63 -13.41 -39.14
N ALA A 18 -9.67 -12.20 -39.74
CA ALA A 18 -9.20 -10.98 -39.09
C ALA A 18 -10.13 -10.57 -37.93
N GLU A 19 -11.44 -10.63 -38.13
CA GLU A 19 -12.44 -10.31 -37.12
C GLU A 19 -12.40 -11.31 -35.96
N PHE A 20 -12.26 -12.62 -36.27
CA PHE A 20 -12.12 -13.65 -35.25
C PHE A 20 -10.84 -13.48 -34.42
N ARG A 21 -9.74 -13.13 -35.05
CA ARG A 21 -8.47 -12.81 -34.36
C ARG A 21 -8.67 -11.64 -33.40
N GLN A 22 -9.33 -10.59 -33.88
CA GLN A 22 -9.62 -9.43 -33.03
C GLN A 22 -10.48 -9.80 -31.83
N LEU A 23 -11.55 -10.55 -32.05
CA LEU A 23 -12.41 -11.05 -30.96
C LEU A 23 -11.62 -11.78 -29.90
N VAL A 24 -10.72 -12.71 -30.31
CA VAL A 24 -9.88 -13.46 -29.37
C VAL A 24 -8.97 -12.55 -28.57
N GLN A 25 -8.38 -11.53 -29.20
CA GLN A 25 -7.52 -10.54 -28.52
C GLN A 25 -8.33 -9.71 -27.52
N ASP A 26 -9.48 -9.22 -27.91
CA ASP A 26 -10.36 -8.41 -27.05
C ASP A 26 -10.86 -9.20 -25.85
N CYS A 27 -11.24 -10.46 -26.04
CA CYS A 27 -11.61 -11.34 -24.93
C CYS A 27 -10.45 -11.55 -23.94
N ARG A 28 -9.21 -11.74 -24.45
CA ARG A 28 -8.03 -11.86 -23.60
C ARG A 28 -7.76 -10.57 -22.81
N HIS A 29 -7.84 -9.41 -23.47
CA HIS A 29 -7.65 -8.12 -22.81
C HIS A 29 -8.72 -7.90 -21.74
N ALA A 30 -9.98 -8.17 -22.05
CA ALA A 30 -11.07 -8.07 -21.08
C ALA A 30 -10.85 -8.99 -19.87
N TYR A 31 -10.44 -10.24 -20.10
CA TYR A 31 -10.12 -11.17 -19.02
C TYR A 31 -8.96 -10.69 -18.14
N GLN A 32 -7.89 -10.19 -18.77
CA GLN A 32 -6.74 -9.62 -18.03
C GLN A 32 -7.13 -8.37 -17.24
N ALA A 33 -8.03 -7.55 -17.78
CA ALA A 33 -8.52 -6.35 -17.12
C ALA A 33 -9.39 -6.63 -15.87
N LEU A 34 -9.95 -7.83 -15.72
CA LEU A 34 -10.67 -8.23 -14.50
C LEU A 34 -9.76 -8.19 -13.26
N GLY A 35 -8.47 -8.47 -13.44
CA GLY A 35 -7.49 -8.45 -12.35
C GLY A 35 -7.87 -9.39 -11.21
N GLN A 36 -7.34 -9.09 -10.04
CA GLN A 36 -7.65 -9.79 -8.79
C GLN A 36 -7.97 -8.76 -7.70
N ALA A 37 -9.04 -8.98 -6.97
CA ALA A 37 -9.35 -8.16 -5.80
C ALA A 37 -8.31 -8.45 -4.70
N HIS A 38 -7.52 -7.46 -4.36
CA HIS A 38 -6.58 -7.55 -3.23
C HIS A 38 -6.46 -6.19 -2.54
N PHE A 39 -6.18 -6.24 -1.23
CA PHE A 39 -5.99 -5.04 -0.40
C PHE A 39 -4.51 -4.80 -0.05
N ARG A 40 -3.62 -5.33 -0.86
CA ARG A 40 -2.17 -5.13 -0.67
C ARG A 40 -1.74 -3.82 -1.33
N THR A 41 -0.72 -3.20 -0.77
CA THR A 41 -0.04 -2.08 -1.43
C THR A 41 0.55 -2.56 -2.74
N LEU A 42 0.23 -1.89 -3.84
CA LEU A 42 0.79 -2.19 -5.15
C LEU A 42 2.28 -1.82 -5.19
N GLU A 43 3.03 -2.47 -6.06
CA GLU A 43 4.45 -2.16 -6.25
C GLU A 43 4.67 -0.69 -6.66
N SER A 44 3.79 -0.17 -7.51
CA SER A 44 3.77 1.25 -7.92
C SER A 44 3.49 2.21 -6.77
N GLU A 45 2.85 1.76 -5.68
CA GLU A 45 2.53 2.58 -4.51
C GLU A 45 3.63 2.55 -3.44
N GLN A 46 4.58 1.62 -3.51
CA GLN A 46 5.61 1.46 -2.49
C GLN A 46 6.43 2.73 -2.30
N GLY A 47 6.77 3.43 -3.36
CA GLY A 47 7.45 4.73 -3.30
C GLY A 47 6.67 5.81 -2.55
N SER A 48 5.34 5.67 -2.48
CA SER A 48 4.46 6.62 -1.79
C SER A 48 4.32 6.33 -0.30
N LEU A 49 4.76 5.16 0.19
CA LEU A 49 4.67 4.80 1.61
C LEU A 49 5.45 5.77 2.51
N GLN A 50 6.57 6.32 2.03
CA GLN A 50 7.35 7.31 2.75
C GLN A 50 6.56 8.60 3.06
N PHE A 51 5.53 8.93 2.27
CA PHE A 51 4.68 10.10 2.50
C PHE A 51 3.55 9.85 3.51
N ARG A 52 3.39 8.63 4.00
CA ARG A 52 2.44 8.31 5.06
C ARG A 52 2.90 8.93 6.38
N ARG A 53 2.00 8.98 7.34
CA ARG A 53 2.32 9.40 8.71
C ARG A 53 2.91 8.24 9.49
N SER A 54 3.77 8.57 10.44
CA SER A 54 4.28 7.66 11.47
C SER A 54 4.45 8.39 12.80
N LEU A 55 4.79 7.66 13.84
CA LEU A 55 5.02 8.25 15.16
C LEU A 55 6.42 8.86 15.24
N TYR A 56 6.50 10.06 15.77
CA TYR A 56 7.74 10.81 15.98
C TYR A 56 7.81 11.36 17.39
N VAL A 57 9.02 11.41 17.91
CA VAL A 57 9.35 12.18 19.13
C VAL A 57 9.28 13.67 18.82
N VAL A 58 8.40 14.39 19.51
CA VAL A 58 8.22 15.84 19.31
C VAL A 58 8.76 16.68 20.46
N ARG A 59 9.23 16.04 21.52
CA ARG A 59 9.88 16.63 22.68
C ARG A 59 10.96 15.69 23.19
N ASP A 60 12.12 16.27 23.58
CA ASP A 60 13.17 15.51 24.23
C ASP A 60 12.62 14.82 25.49
N THR A 61 12.96 13.55 25.64
CA THR A 61 12.41 12.67 26.68
C THR A 61 13.56 11.86 27.29
N ALA A 62 13.71 11.89 28.59
CA ALA A 62 14.74 11.15 29.27
C ALA A 62 14.39 9.64 29.34
N ARG A 63 15.42 8.80 29.45
CA ARG A 63 15.25 7.38 29.70
C ARG A 63 14.41 7.14 30.96
N GLY A 64 13.43 6.25 30.85
CA GLY A 64 12.50 5.91 31.93
C GLY A 64 11.32 6.89 32.08
N GLU A 65 11.33 8.01 31.38
CA GLU A 65 10.20 8.93 31.38
C GLU A 65 9.03 8.35 30.59
N ALA A 66 7.81 8.45 31.14
CA ALA A 66 6.62 7.94 30.52
C ALA A 66 6.22 8.78 29.28
N LEU A 67 6.05 8.11 28.15
CA LEU A 67 5.64 8.74 26.90
C LEU A 67 4.18 9.17 26.96
N THR A 68 3.92 10.41 26.61
CA THR A 68 2.60 11.03 26.56
C THR A 68 2.34 11.65 25.19
N GLU A 69 1.13 12.13 24.94
CA GLU A 69 0.82 12.88 23.72
C GLU A 69 1.64 14.16 23.54
N ALA A 70 2.25 14.69 24.63
CA ALA A 70 3.18 15.80 24.53
C ALA A 70 4.56 15.40 23.99
N HIS A 71 4.92 14.11 24.08
CA HIS A 71 6.21 13.56 23.66
C HIS A 71 6.16 12.91 22.28
N VAL A 72 5.01 12.32 21.89
CA VAL A 72 4.85 11.55 20.65
C VAL A 72 3.67 12.04 19.85
N ARG A 73 3.88 12.25 18.54
CA ARG A 73 2.81 12.62 17.61
C ARG A 73 2.92 11.87 16.29
N SER A 74 1.76 11.73 15.64
CA SER A 74 1.65 11.18 14.29
C SER A 74 1.86 12.29 13.25
N ILE A 75 3.05 12.32 12.65
CA ILE A 75 3.45 13.30 11.62
C ILE A 75 4.06 12.58 10.41
N ARG A 76 4.37 13.29 9.33
CA ARG A 76 5.13 12.79 8.18
C ARG A 76 6.62 13.06 8.38
N PRO A 77 7.51 12.23 7.78
CA PRO A 77 7.31 11.09 6.90
C PRO A 77 7.04 9.76 7.62
N GLY A 78 6.82 8.69 6.86
CA GLY A 78 6.50 7.34 7.33
C GLY A 78 7.71 6.49 7.74
N LEU A 79 8.63 7.04 8.53
CA LEU A 79 9.89 6.38 8.93
C LEU A 79 9.83 5.73 10.33
N GLY A 80 8.84 6.10 11.14
CA GLY A 80 8.64 5.54 12.49
C GLY A 80 7.53 4.49 12.55
N LEU A 81 7.12 4.13 13.76
CA LEU A 81 6.01 3.22 14.03
C LEU A 81 4.72 3.70 13.36
N HIS A 82 3.90 2.74 12.95
CA HIS A 82 2.59 3.04 12.38
C HIS A 82 1.70 3.81 13.39
N PRO A 83 0.93 4.82 12.96
CA PRO A 83 0.12 5.64 13.86
C PRO A 83 -0.85 4.87 14.75
N ALA A 84 -1.36 3.72 14.30
CA ALA A 84 -2.23 2.85 15.10
C ALA A 84 -1.57 2.36 16.41
N ARG A 85 -0.23 2.35 16.47
CA ARG A 85 0.52 1.94 17.66
C ARG A 85 0.60 3.03 18.74
N LEU A 86 0.04 4.23 18.49
CA LEU A 86 0.11 5.34 19.45
C LEU A 86 -0.40 4.93 20.84
N TRP A 87 -1.55 4.27 20.88
CA TRP A 87 -2.16 3.84 22.14
C TRP A 87 -1.37 2.76 22.88
N ASP A 88 -0.58 1.95 22.15
CA ASP A 88 0.33 0.96 22.73
C ASP A 88 1.58 1.61 23.36
N VAL A 89 1.94 2.81 22.89
CA VAL A 89 3.13 3.56 23.30
C VAL A 89 2.84 4.45 24.50
N LEU A 90 1.67 5.09 24.54
CA LEU A 90 1.33 6.02 25.61
C LEU A 90 1.33 5.36 26.98
N GLY A 91 1.96 6.04 27.95
CA GLY A 91 2.12 5.57 29.31
C GLY A 91 3.30 4.63 29.53
N LYS A 92 3.96 4.15 28.46
CA LYS A 92 5.18 3.34 28.59
C LYS A 92 6.42 4.19 28.72
N PRO A 93 7.46 3.73 29.47
CA PRO A 93 8.69 4.47 29.63
C PRO A 93 9.58 4.39 28.38
N ALA A 94 10.34 5.43 28.14
CA ALA A 94 11.38 5.45 27.12
C ALA A 94 12.55 4.53 27.54
N SER A 95 13.02 3.67 26.66
CA SER A 95 14.13 2.74 26.91
C SER A 95 15.50 3.41 26.95
N ARG A 96 15.61 4.57 26.32
CA ARG A 96 16.79 5.45 26.25
C ARG A 96 16.37 6.91 26.19
N ASP A 97 17.34 7.81 26.23
CA ASP A 97 17.08 9.20 25.93
C ASP A 97 16.63 9.35 24.46
N LEU A 98 15.56 10.08 24.24
CA LEU A 98 14.97 10.35 22.94
C LEU A 98 15.08 11.84 22.61
N VAL A 99 15.44 12.14 21.37
CA VAL A 99 15.60 13.50 20.89
C VAL A 99 14.44 13.90 19.99
N ARG A 100 13.99 15.13 20.12
CA ARG A 100 12.97 15.70 19.25
C ARG A 100 13.34 15.56 17.77
N GLY A 101 12.42 15.04 16.97
CA GLY A 101 12.58 14.83 15.52
C GLY A 101 12.97 13.40 15.16
N GLU A 102 13.26 12.52 16.13
CA GLU A 102 13.50 11.11 15.86
C GLU A 102 12.20 10.40 15.47
N PRO A 103 12.21 9.55 14.40
CA PRO A 103 11.12 8.62 14.17
C PRO A 103 11.10 7.56 15.30
N LEU A 104 9.94 7.39 15.93
CA LEU A 104 9.82 6.46 17.05
C LEU A 104 9.87 5.02 16.57
N ALA A 105 10.79 4.22 17.09
CA ALA A 105 10.95 2.81 16.84
C ALA A 105 10.53 1.96 18.05
N ALA A 106 10.24 0.67 17.84
CA ALA A 106 9.72 -0.19 18.90
C ALA A 106 10.74 -0.42 20.06
N ASP A 107 12.02 -0.46 19.74
CA ASP A 107 13.12 -0.62 20.70
C ASP A 107 13.33 0.62 21.59
N MET A 108 12.76 1.77 21.22
CA MET A 108 12.79 3.00 22.01
C MET A 108 11.75 3.03 23.14
N VAL A 109 10.87 2.05 23.21
CA VAL A 109 9.75 2.00 24.16
C VAL A 109 9.82 0.70 24.96
N GLU A 110 9.92 0.79 26.27
CA GLU A 110 10.02 -0.40 27.14
C GLU A 110 8.74 -1.25 27.07
N GLY A 111 8.90 -2.55 26.88
CA GLY A 111 7.79 -3.48 26.83
C GLY A 111 6.85 -3.34 25.62
N LEU A 112 7.29 -2.65 24.58
CA LEU A 112 6.57 -2.63 23.31
C LEU A 112 7.02 -3.83 22.47
N GLY A 113 6.14 -4.84 22.33
CA GLY A 113 6.40 -5.98 21.45
C GLY A 113 6.59 -5.57 19.98
N ARG A 114 7.35 -6.39 19.25
CA ARG A 114 7.55 -6.22 17.80
C ARG A 114 6.28 -6.33 17.01
#